data_a47013b76757ae802a2ef0157d7f7bd5
#
_entry.id   a47013b76757ae802a2ef0157d7f7bd5
#
_cell.length_a   1.000
_cell.length_b   1.000
_cell.length_c   1.000
_cell.angle_alpha   90.00
_cell.angle_beta   90.00
_cell.angle_gamma   90.00
#
_symmetry.space_group_name_H-M   'P 1'
#
loop_
_entity.id
_entity.type
_entity.pdbx_description
1 polymer ?
#
loop_
_entity_poly.entity_id
_entity_poly.type
_entity_poly.pdbx_seq_one_letter_code
_entity_poly.pdbx_strand_id
1 'polypeptide(L)'
;MSRVSALEMAFSLMLESPRFVPSEAAGFNAQLHRKKIFSDLMAAFNFEVIVETGTFIGNTTGYLTTTTQARIFTCEANRTFLSLAKSRLSGLANIHFTQGDSRQFLRTLFASELLPAKLSKPVFFYLDAHWHDDLPLGDEIQIIAENLKDFVIMVDDFQVPNEPGYGWDDYGGKNVLNLTTFQSCFRQWKLLPFFPSLPAPQETGGRRGCVALAPEGRMSDKLRECKSLRIAQE
;
A
#
# COMPACT_ATOMS: atom_id res chain seq x y z
N MET A 1 17.94 -14.75 8.73
CA MET A 1 17.74 -15.60 7.54
C MET A 1 18.99 -15.57 6.66
N SER A 2 19.47 -16.73 6.19
CA SER A 2 20.59 -16.79 5.25
C SER A 2 20.16 -16.24 3.87
N ARG A 3 21.14 -15.71 3.08
CA ARG A 3 20.86 -15.24 1.69
C ARG A 3 20.20 -16.31 0.82
N VAL A 4 20.54 -17.57 1.04
CA VAL A 4 20.01 -18.72 0.29
C VAL A 4 18.52 -18.93 0.59
N SER A 5 18.09 -18.83 1.86
CA SER A 5 16.71 -19.05 2.25
C SER A 5 15.74 -17.98 1.72
N ALA A 6 16.18 -16.74 1.57
CA ALA A 6 15.32 -15.66 1.02
C ALA A 6 15.14 -15.79 -0.51
N LEU A 7 16.18 -16.23 -1.23
CA LEU A 7 16.09 -16.52 -2.67
C LEU A 7 15.22 -17.75 -2.94
N GLU A 8 15.39 -18.80 -2.15
CA GLU A 8 14.56 -20.01 -2.24
C GLU A 8 13.08 -19.69 -1.96
N MET A 9 12.82 -18.87 -0.95
CA MET A 9 11.46 -18.41 -0.65
C MET A 9 10.87 -17.59 -1.81
N ALA A 10 11.63 -16.63 -2.35
CA ALA A 10 11.18 -15.82 -3.48
C ALA A 10 10.89 -16.71 -4.71
N PHE A 11 11.76 -17.68 -4.97
CA PHE A 11 11.60 -18.62 -6.08
C PHE A 11 10.39 -19.55 -5.86
N SER A 12 10.20 -20.06 -4.65
CA SER A 12 9.01 -20.86 -4.30
C SER A 12 7.73 -20.06 -4.49
N LEU A 13 7.67 -18.83 -3.99
CA LEU A 13 6.52 -17.94 -4.17
C LEU A 13 6.22 -17.67 -5.66
N MET A 14 7.26 -17.47 -6.49
CA MET A 14 7.09 -17.28 -7.94
C MET A 14 6.53 -18.52 -8.63
N LEU A 15 6.90 -19.72 -8.19
CA LEU A 15 6.40 -20.99 -8.74
C LEU A 15 4.96 -21.26 -8.29
N GLU A 16 4.60 -20.88 -7.07
CA GLU A 16 3.30 -21.14 -6.47
C GLU A 16 2.20 -20.21 -6.99
N SER A 17 2.55 -18.99 -7.44
CA SER A 17 1.56 -18.04 -7.90
C SER A 17 2.09 -17.07 -8.96
N PRO A 18 1.40 -16.91 -10.10
CA PRO A 18 1.76 -15.95 -11.15
C PRO A 18 1.88 -14.50 -10.66
N ARG A 19 1.22 -14.15 -9.56
CA ARG A 19 1.29 -12.78 -8.97
C ARG A 19 2.68 -12.42 -8.45
N PHE A 20 3.50 -13.41 -8.11
CA PHE A 20 4.88 -13.21 -7.66
C PHE A 20 5.89 -13.21 -8.80
N VAL A 21 5.46 -13.47 -10.03
CA VAL A 21 6.35 -13.34 -11.19
C VAL A 21 6.69 -11.85 -11.37
N PRO A 22 7.98 -11.49 -11.51
CA PRO A 22 8.39 -10.13 -11.72
C PRO A 22 7.75 -9.50 -12.96
N SER A 23 6.79 -8.61 -12.77
CA SER A 23 6.09 -7.94 -13.86
C SER A 23 5.38 -6.68 -13.34
N GLU A 24 5.42 -5.59 -14.10
CA GLU A 24 4.61 -4.40 -13.82
C GLU A 24 3.10 -4.71 -13.93
N ALA A 25 2.72 -5.66 -14.78
CA ALA A 25 1.34 -6.13 -14.86
C ALA A 25 0.87 -6.77 -13.54
N ALA A 26 1.80 -7.31 -12.72
CA ALA A 26 1.52 -7.91 -11.42
C ALA A 26 1.34 -6.89 -10.28
N GLY A 27 1.58 -5.58 -10.52
CA GLY A 27 1.33 -4.54 -9.53
C GLY A 27 -0.09 -4.60 -8.97
N PHE A 28 -0.25 -4.32 -7.67
CA PHE A 28 -1.52 -4.46 -6.93
C PHE A 28 -2.11 -5.88 -7.06
N ASN A 29 -1.29 -6.93 -6.92
CA ASN A 29 -1.71 -8.33 -7.03
C ASN A 29 -2.37 -8.67 -8.39
N ALA A 30 -2.03 -7.94 -9.47
CA ALA A 30 -2.65 -8.03 -10.80
C ALA A 30 -4.16 -7.74 -10.81
N GLN A 31 -4.69 -7.03 -9.81
CA GLN A 31 -6.10 -6.71 -9.66
C GLN A 31 -6.49 -5.48 -10.47
N LEU A 32 -7.35 -5.66 -11.48
CA LEU A 32 -7.75 -4.56 -12.37
C LEU A 32 -8.61 -3.53 -11.66
N HIS A 33 -9.48 -3.95 -10.76
CA HIS A 33 -10.30 -2.98 -10.00
C HIS A 33 -9.45 -2.19 -8.99
N ARG A 34 -8.46 -2.83 -8.35
CA ARG A 34 -7.52 -2.10 -7.48
C ARG A 34 -6.71 -1.07 -8.26
N LYS A 35 -6.25 -1.40 -9.46
CA LYS A 35 -5.62 -0.44 -10.39
C LYS A 35 -6.58 0.69 -10.76
N LYS A 36 -7.86 0.38 -10.96
CA LYS A 36 -8.91 1.37 -11.20
C LYS A 36 -9.08 2.31 -10.01
N ILE A 37 -9.13 1.77 -8.78
CA ILE A 37 -9.18 2.58 -7.54
C ILE A 37 -7.99 3.54 -7.51
N PHE A 38 -6.77 3.03 -7.70
CA PHE A 38 -5.57 3.88 -7.75
C PHE A 38 -5.65 4.97 -8.82
N SER A 39 -6.09 4.62 -10.03
CA SER A 39 -6.28 5.58 -11.13
C SER A 39 -7.30 6.66 -10.79
N ASP A 40 -8.42 6.30 -10.16
CA ASP A 40 -9.44 7.26 -9.75
C ASP A 40 -8.91 8.21 -8.65
N LEU A 41 -8.15 7.67 -7.69
CA LEU A 41 -7.48 8.48 -6.67
C LEU A 41 -6.43 9.43 -7.28
N MET A 42 -5.62 8.96 -8.23
CA MET A 42 -4.69 9.82 -8.96
C MET A 42 -5.40 10.96 -9.68
N ALA A 43 -6.52 10.67 -10.36
CA ALA A 43 -7.32 11.67 -11.06
C ALA A 43 -7.95 12.71 -10.10
N ALA A 44 -8.42 12.24 -8.92
CA ALA A 44 -9.06 13.10 -7.92
C ALA A 44 -8.08 14.04 -7.20
N PHE A 45 -6.86 13.58 -6.92
CA PHE A 45 -5.92 14.27 -6.04
C PHE A 45 -4.66 14.77 -6.73
N ASN A 46 -4.28 14.21 -7.88
CA ASN A 46 -3.06 14.54 -8.62
C ASN A 46 -1.81 14.49 -7.73
N PHE A 47 -1.57 13.33 -7.09
CA PHE A 47 -0.46 13.13 -6.16
C PHE A 47 0.90 13.35 -6.86
N GLU A 48 1.77 14.15 -6.23
CA GLU A 48 3.15 14.39 -6.68
C GLU A 48 4.16 13.51 -5.93
N VAL A 49 3.72 12.93 -4.82
CA VAL A 49 4.51 12.04 -3.96
C VAL A 49 3.69 10.79 -3.64
N ILE A 50 4.32 9.65 -3.80
CA ILE A 50 3.82 8.33 -3.42
C ILE A 50 4.82 7.70 -2.46
N VAL A 51 4.33 7.15 -1.36
CA VAL A 51 5.13 6.42 -0.37
C VAL A 51 4.60 5.00 -0.29
N GLU A 52 5.48 4.03 -0.49
CA GLU A 52 5.17 2.61 -0.42
C GLU A 52 5.96 1.97 0.72
N THR A 53 5.30 1.18 1.57
CA THR A 53 5.97 0.29 2.52
C THR A 53 5.77 -1.15 2.08
N GLY A 54 6.87 -1.95 2.05
CA GLY A 54 6.83 -3.30 1.50
C GLY A 54 7.08 -3.34 -0.02
N THR A 55 8.28 -2.96 -0.45
CA THR A 55 8.68 -3.02 -1.88
C THR A 55 8.63 -4.43 -2.46
N PHE A 56 8.99 -5.45 -1.63
CA PHE A 56 9.19 -6.82 -2.06
C PHE A 56 10.09 -6.89 -3.32
N ILE A 57 9.64 -7.55 -4.40
CA ILE A 57 10.37 -7.62 -5.67
C ILE A 57 10.06 -6.47 -6.63
N GLY A 58 9.30 -5.46 -6.17
CA GLY A 58 9.04 -4.21 -6.89
C GLY A 58 7.95 -4.29 -7.96
N ASN A 59 6.96 -5.18 -7.83
CA ASN A 59 5.86 -5.26 -8.80
C ASN A 59 4.95 -4.04 -8.72
N THR A 60 4.49 -3.68 -7.51
CA THR A 60 3.66 -2.49 -7.31
C THR A 60 4.47 -1.22 -7.54
N THR A 61 5.71 -1.14 -7.03
CA THR A 61 6.63 -0.02 -7.28
C THR A 61 6.79 0.27 -8.78
N GLY A 62 7.02 -0.78 -9.58
CA GLY A 62 7.15 -0.67 -11.04
C GLY A 62 5.89 -0.14 -11.70
N TYR A 63 4.72 -0.66 -11.30
CA TYR A 63 3.43 -0.17 -11.79
C TYR A 63 3.22 1.32 -11.44
N LEU A 64 3.46 1.71 -10.18
CA LEU A 64 3.34 3.09 -9.74
C LEU A 64 4.23 4.03 -10.57
N THR A 65 5.48 3.61 -10.82
CA THR A 65 6.47 4.41 -11.56
C THR A 65 6.10 4.59 -13.02
N THR A 66 5.59 3.55 -13.67
CA THR A 66 5.28 3.59 -15.11
C THR A 66 3.93 4.25 -15.39
N THR A 67 3.04 4.32 -14.40
CA THR A 67 1.71 4.90 -14.57
C THR A 67 1.57 6.33 -14.05
N THR A 68 2.59 6.86 -13.36
CA THR A 68 2.56 8.22 -12.81
C THR A 68 3.87 8.96 -13.03
N GLN A 69 3.85 10.28 -12.87
CA GLN A 69 5.05 11.13 -12.80
C GLN A 69 5.43 11.49 -11.36
N ALA A 70 4.75 10.90 -10.37
CA ALA A 70 5.01 11.14 -8.96
C ALA A 70 6.39 10.64 -8.57
N ARG A 71 7.01 11.28 -7.58
CA ARG A 71 8.20 10.74 -6.92
C ARG A 71 7.77 9.61 -5.99
N ILE A 72 8.43 8.48 -6.09
CA ILE A 72 8.12 7.29 -5.31
C ILE A 72 9.22 7.07 -4.28
N PHE A 73 8.82 6.99 -3.03
CA PHE A 73 9.68 6.58 -1.91
C PHE A 73 9.21 5.21 -1.44
N THR A 74 10.09 4.22 -1.46
CA THR A 74 9.72 2.85 -1.09
C THR A 74 10.73 2.24 -0.14
N CYS A 75 10.27 1.35 0.76
CA CYS A 75 11.15 0.64 1.68
C CYS A 75 10.88 -0.86 1.70
N GLU A 76 11.96 -1.61 1.95
CA GLU A 76 11.95 -3.07 2.09
C GLU A 76 12.92 -3.50 3.18
N ALA A 77 12.42 -4.29 4.14
CA ALA A 77 13.22 -4.80 5.24
C ALA A 77 14.21 -5.88 4.78
N ASN A 78 13.78 -6.72 3.83
CA ASN A 78 14.59 -7.82 3.33
C ASN A 78 15.56 -7.33 2.24
N ARG A 79 16.86 -7.37 2.55
CA ARG A 79 17.93 -6.91 1.65
C ARG A 79 17.92 -7.62 0.30
N THR A 80 17.55 -8.89 0.24
CA THR A 80 17.54 -9.67 -1.00
C THR A 80 16.42 -9.21 -1.92
N PHE A 81 15.22 -9.04 -1.40
CA PHE A 81 14.07 -8.51 -2.15
C PHE A 81 14.35 -7.09 -2.64
N LEU A 82 14.87 -6.23 -1.76
CA LEU A 82 15.25 -4.87 -2.16
C LEU A 82 16.30 -4.85 -3.29
N SER A 83 17.32 -5.72 -3.22
CA SER A 83 18.35 -5.79 -4.25
C SER A 83 17.76 -6.23 -5.60
N LEU A 84 16.81 -7.16 -5.56
CA LEU A 84 16.08 -7.61 -6.74
C LEU A 84 15.23 -6.49 -7.35
N ALA A 85 14.46 -5.79 -6.52
CA ALA A 85 13.64 -4.66 -6.95
C ALA A 85 14.50 -3.55 -7.57
N LYS A 86 15.60 -3.16 -6.91
CA LYS A 86 16.57 -2.17 -7.44
C LYS A 86 17.14 -2.58 -8.79
N SER A 87 17.53 -3.85 -8.94
CA SER A 87 18.06 -4.36 -10.22
C SER A 87 17.02 -4.27 -11.34
N ARG A 88 15.80 -4.70 -11.06
CA ARG A 88 14.70 -4.70 -12.04
C ARG A 88 14.27 -3.30 -12.48
N LEU A 89 14.27 -2.37 -11.57
CA LEU A 89 13.74 -1.01 -11.76
C LEU A 89 14.87 0.03 -11.94
N SER A 90 16.10 -0.40 -12.22
CA SER A 90 17.29 0.45 -12.29
C SER A 90 17.26 1.55 -13.36
N GLY A 91 16.43 1.37 -14.40
CA GLY A 91 16.23 2.37 -15.47
C GLY A 91 15.22 3.47 -15.14
N LEU A 92 14.56 3.42 -13.97
CA LEU A 92 13.48 4.34 -13.60
C LEU A 92 14.01 5.36 -12.57
N ALA A 93 13.95 6.65 -12.93
CA ALA A 93 14.65 7.71 -12.19
C ALA A 93 13.83 8.31 -11.03
N ASN A 94 12.53 8.06 -10.96
CA ASN A 94 11.62 8.67 -9.97
C ASN A 94 11.43 7.83 -8.69
N ILE A 95 12.28 6.81 -8.45
CA ILE A 95 12.19 5.91 -7.31
C ILE A 95 13.33 6.14 -6.32
N HIS A 96 13.00 6.31 -5.05
CA HIS A 96 13.92 6.32 -3.92
C HIS A 96 13.74 5.07 -3.08
N PHE A 97 14.70 4.16 -3.14
CA PHE A 97 14.70 2.91 -2.39
C PHE A 97 15.39 3.04 -1.05
N THR A 98 14.74 2.60 0.02
CA THR A 98 15.31 2.52 1.36
C THR A 98 15.31 1.07 1.86
N GLN A 99 16.39 0.64 2.49
CA GLN A 99 16.42 -0.63 3.22
C GLN A 99 16.09 -0.38 4.68
N GLY A 100 15.12 -1.10 5.22
CA GLY A 100 14.84 -1.04 6.65
C GLY A 100 13.37 -1.28 7.01
N ASP A 101 13.11 -1.13 8.29
CA ASP A 101 11.77 -1.16 8.88
C ASP A 101 10.94 0.03 8.39
N SER A 102 9.67 -0.22 8.11
CA SER A 102 8.76 0.78 7.52
C SER A 102 8.50 1.96 8.45
N ARG A 103 8.41 1.74 9.76
CA ARG A 103 8.20 2.78 10.78
C ARG A 103 9.40 3.71 10.85
N GLN A 104 10.60 3.14 10.84
CA GLN A 104 11.84 3.93 10.82
C GLN A 104 12.01 4.69 9.51
N PHE A 105 11.66 4.05 8.39
CA PHE A 105 11.65 4.69 7.08
C PHE A 105 10.75 5.92 7.06
N LEU A 106 9.49 5.80 7.51
CA LEU A 106 8.53 6.91 7.54
C LEU A 106 9.04 8.06 8.43
N ARG A 107 9.54 7.76 9.64
CA ARG A 107 10.13 8.78 10.53
C ARG A 107 11.30 9.51 9.86
N THR A 108 12.20 8.77 9.22
CA THR A 108 13.34 9.34 8.53
C THR A 108 12.91 10.18 7.33
N LEU A 109 11.93 9.71 6.57
CA LEU A 109 11.39 10.43 5.40
C LEU A 109 10.82 11.78 5.80
N PHE A 110 9.99 11.84 6.87
CA PHE A 110 9.41 13.08 7.36
C PHE A 110 10.44 14.04 8.01
N ALA A 111 11.52 13.51 8.59
CA ALA A 111 12.60 14.32 9.15
C ALA A 111 13.61 14.80 8.10
N SER A 112 13.54 14.28 6.86
CA SER A 112 14.49 14.57 5.80
C SER A 112 14.04 15.73 4.91
N GLU A 113 14.98 16.28 4.13
CA GLU A 113 14.70 17.26 3.08
C GLU A 113 14.21 16.61 1.76
N LEU A 114 14.01 15.30 1.73
CA LEU A 114 13.54 14.56 0.55
C LEU A 114 12.10 14.91 0.19
N LEU A 115 11.27 15.17 1.20
CA LEU A 115 9.94 15.74 0.99
C LEU A 115 10.06 17.27 0.92
N PRO A 116 9.29 17.95 0.03
CA PRO A 116 9.23 19.39 0.05
C PRO A 116 8.78 19.90 1.42
N ALA A 117 9.42 20.95 1.92
CA ALA A 117 9.05 21.61 3.19
C ALA A 117 7.58 22.06 3.20
N LYS A 118 7.01 22.32 2.00
CA LYS A 118 5.58 22.58 1.82
C LYS A 118 5.08 21.72 0.66
N LEU A 119 4.28 20.71 0.98
CA LEU A 119 3.58 19.91 0.00
C LEU A 119 2.41 20.71 -0.58
N SER A 120 2.36 20.82 -1.89
CA SER A 120 1.26 21.52 -2.61
C SER A 120 0.07 20.60 -2.86
N LYS A 121 0.30 19.30 -2.82
CA LYS A 121 -0.67 18.22 -3.06
C LYS A 121 -0.66 17.23 -1.89
N PRO A 122 -1.76 16.49 -1.70
CA PRO A 122 -1.77 15.36 -0.77
C PRO A 122 -0.71 14.33 -1.13
N VAL A 123 -0.33 13.50 -0.16
CA VAL A 123 0.56 12.35 -0.37
C VAL A 123 -0.28 11.06 -0.42
N PHE A 124 0.05 10.19 -1.35
CA PHE A 124 -0.53 8.85 -1.41
C PHE A 124 0.41 7.85 -0.73
N PHE A 125 -0.14 7.03 0.17
CA PHE A 125 0.58 5.95 0.84
C PHE A 125 -0.02 4.61 0.42
N TYR A 126 0.85 3.67 0.04
CA TYR A 126 0.51 2.26 -0.14
C TYR A 126 1.24 1.46 0.93
N LEU A 127 0.48 0.90 1.88
CA LEU A 127 1.02 0.20 3.04
C LEU A 127 0.84 -1.31 2.87
N ASP A 128 1.97 -2.02 2.72
CA ASP A 128 2.06 -3.46 2.44
C ASP A 128 3.28 -4.09 3.15
N ALA A 129 3.70 -3.52 4.30
CA ALA A 129 4.89 -3.98 5.04
C ALA A 129 4.57 -4.97 6.17
N HIS A 130 3.35 -5.49 6.24
CA HIS A 130 2.94 -6.47 7.25
C HIS A 130 3.38 -7.88 6.84
N TRP A 131 3.91 -8.63 7.82
CA TRP A 131 4.36 -10.00 7.60
C TRP A 131 4.38 -10.80 8.90
N HIS A 132 3.54 -11.84 9.01
CA HIS A 132 3.45 -12.72 10.18
C HIS A 132 3.25 -11.98 11.52
N ASP A 133 4.27 -12.02 12.38
CA ASP A 133 4.20 -11.48 13.74
C ASP A 133 4.37 -9.97 13.81
N ASP A 134 4.82 -9.32 12.74
CA ASP A 134 4.99 -7.87 12.69
C ASP A 134 3.90 -7.20 11.84
N LEU A 135 3.04 -6.46 12.52
CA LEU A 135 1.94 -5.71 11.92
C LEU A 135 2.13 -4.21 12.19
N PRO A 136 2.97 -3.52 11.39
CA PRO A 136 3.35 -2.13 11.65
C PRO A 136 2.24 -1.12 11.36
N LEU A 137 1.11 -1.52 10.77
CA LEU A 137 0.08 -0.65 10.22
C LEU A 137 -0.41 0.44 11.18
N GLY A 138 -0.61 0.11 12.47
CA GLY A 138 -1.04 1.10 13.46
C GLY A 138 -0.02 2.20 13.69
N ASP A 139 1.25 1.83 13.79
CA ASP A 139 2.37 2.76 13.94
C ASP A 139 2.58 3.59 12.68
N GLU A 140 2.46 2.99 11.50
CA GLU A 140 2.58 3.68 10.21
C GLU A 140 1.49 4.76 10.07
N ILE A 141 0.23 4.42 10.36
CA ILE A 141 -0.89 5.37 10.35
C ILE A 141 -0.64 6.52 11.34
N GLN A 142 -0.19 6.21 12.56
CA GLN A 142 0.14 7.21 13.56
C GLN A 142 1.20 8.17 13.02
N ILE A 143 2.33 7.65 12.53
CA ILE A 143 3.44 8.48 12.01
C ILE A 143 2.95 9.38 10.87
N ILE A 144 2.15 8.86 9.95
CA ILE A 144 1.60 9.63 8.82
C ILE A 144 0.69 10.75 9.34
N ALA A 145 -0.25 10.43 10.21
CA ALA A 145 -1.24 11.38 10.72
C ALA A 145 -0.66 12.47 11.63
N GLU A 146 0.44 12.17 12.33
CA GLU A 146 1.18 13.16 13.13
C GLU A 146 1.91 14.19 12.24
N ASN A 147 2.30 13.84 11.03
CA ASN A 147 3.12 14.66 10.14
C ASN A 147 2.34 15.33 8.99
N LEU A 148 1.19 14.80 8.59
CA LEU A 148 0.43 15.31 7.46
C LEU A 148 -1.05 15.51 7.81
N LYS A 149 -1.66 16.51 7.15
CA LYS A 149 -3.11 16.76 7.22
C LYS A 149 -3.84 16.22 5.99
N ASP A 150 -3.20 16.27 4.83
CA ASP A 150 -3.77 15.91 3.54
C ASP A 150 -3.04 14.68 2.98
N PHE A 151 -3.66 13.52 3.08
CA PHE A 151 -3.12 12.26 2.59
C PHE A 151 -4.24 11.28 2.26
N VAL A 152 -3.90 10.27 1.48
CA VAL A 152 -4.71 9.07 1.27
C VAL A 152 -3.81 7.85 1.52
N ILE A 153 -4.30 6.91 2.31
CA ILE A 153 -3.63 5.63 2.56
C ILE A 153 -4.44 4.54 1.85
N MET A 154 -3.78 3.65 1.12
CA MET A 154 -4.33 2.37 0.70
C MET A 154 -3.53 1.27 1.41
N VAL A 155 -4.23 0.43 2.16
CA VAL A 155 -3.65 -0.74 2.86
C VAL A 155 -3.94 -1.98 2.03
N ASP A 156 -2.91 -2.77 1.73
CA ASP A 156 -3.09 -4.06 1.07
C ASP A 156 -3.59 -5.12 2.06
N ASP A 157 -4.09 -6.20 1.51
CA ASP A 157 -4.49 -7.42 2.22
C ASP A 157 -5.45 -7.19 3.41
N PHE A 158 -6.27 -6.12 3.33
CA PHE A 158 -7.25 -5.77 4.36
C PHE A 158 -8.61 -6.40 4.08
N GLN A 159 -9.27 -6.93 5.11
CA GLN A 159 -10.59 -7.54 4.99
C GLN A 159 -11.64 -6.55 4.45
N VAL A 160 -12.33 -6.94 3.40
CA VAL A 160 -13.44 -6.16 2.84
C VAL A 160 -14.75 -6.60 3.52
N PRO A 161 -15.44 -5.72 4.26
CA PRO A 161 -16.70 -6.07 4.93
C PRO A 161 -17.76 -6.55 3.94
N ASN A 162 -18.42 -7.66 4.31
CA ASN A 162 -19.49 -8.30 3.53
C ASN A 162 -19.07 -8.86 2.16
N GLU A 163 -17.75 -9.03 1.94
CA GLU A 163 -17.18 -9.58 0.70
C GLU A 163 -16.17 -10.70 0.99
N PRO A 164 -16.61 -11.88 1.41
CA PRO A 164 -15.72 -12.98 1.84
C PRO A 164 -14.88 -13.57 0.70
N GLY A 165 -15.18 -13.21 -0.54
CA GLY A 165 -14.40 -13.63 -1.71
C GLY A 165 -13.08 -12.88 -1.92
N TYR A 166 -12.86 -11.76 -1.21
CA TYR A 166 -11.56 -11.13 -1.09
C TYR A 166 -10.76 -11.78 0.04
N GLY A 167 -9.55 -12.25 -0.26
CA GLY A 167 -8.60 -12.70 0.75
C GLY A 167 -8.03 -11.53 1.55
N TRP A 168 -7.63 -11.78 2.77
CA TRP A 168 -6.95 -10.81 3.64
C TRP A 168 -5.91 -11.51 4.51
N ASP A 169 -5.08 -10.74 5.19
CA ASP A 169 -4.10 -11.30 6.11
C ASP A 169 -4.66 -11.42 7.52
N ASP A 170 -4.65 -12.66 8.00
CA ASP A 170 -5.02 -13.07 9.35
C ASP A 170 -3.90 -13.95 9.91
N TYR A 171 -3.08 -13.34 10.76
CA TYR A 171 -1.98 -14.03 11.44
C TYR A 171 -2.37 -14.52 12.85
N GLY A 172 -3.65 -14.40 13.19
CA GLY A 172 -4.20 -14.81 14.47
C GLY A 172 -4.10 -13.76 15.58
N GLY A 173 -4.88 -13.96 16.64
CA GLY A 173 -4.89 -13.07 17.79
C GLY A 173 -5.31 -11.63 17.46
N LYS A 174 -4.39 -10.69 17.69
CA LYS A 174 -4.58 -9.26 17.37
C LYS A 174 -3.97 -8.86 16.02
N ASN A 175 -3.35 -9.79 15.31
CA ASN A 175 -2.64 -9.52 14.07
C ASN A 175 -3.53 -9.83 12.86
N VAL A 176 -4.69 -9.20 12.78
CA VAL A 176 -5.68 -9.37 11.69
C VAL A 176 -5.94 -8.03 11.03
N LEU A 177 -5.79 -7.97 9.71
CA LEU A 177 -6.06 -6.78 8.93
C LEU A 177 -7.57 -6.63 8.67
N ASN A 178 -8.30 -6.13 9.66
CA ASN A 178 -9.75 -5.90 9.57
C ASN A 178 -10.21 -4.67 10.37
N LEU A 179 -11.47 -4.29 10.19
CA LEU A 179 -12.06 -3.14 10.88
C LEU A 179 -12.08 -3.34 12.40
N THR A 180 -12.36 -4.55 12.90
CA THR A 180 -12.43 -4.81 14.34
C THR A 180 -11.10 -4.50 15.03
N THR A 181 -9.99 -4.87 14.42
CA THR A 181 -8.64 -4.60 14.94
C THR A 181 -8.29 -3.10 14.87
N PHE A 182 -8.60 -2.43 13.76
CA PHE A 182 -8.09 -1.09 13.46
C PHE A 182 -9.09 0.05 13.66
N GLN A 183 -10.37 -0.22 13.98
CA GLN A 183 -11.37 0.85 14.14
C GLN A 183 -11.01 1.90 15.21
N SER A 184 -10.35 1.50 16.30
CA SER A 184 -9.90 2.43 17.34
C SER A 184 -8.81 3.37 16.82
N CYS A 185 -7.86 2.85 16.06
CA CYS A 185 -6.83 3.63 15.38
C CYS A 185 -7.45 4.60 14.37
N PHE A 186 -8.38 4.13 13.53
CA PHE A 186 -9.05 4.99 12.55
C PHE A 186 -9.85 6.11 13.22
N ARG A 187 -10.57 5.82 14.30
CA ARG A 187 -11.29 6.86 15.09
C ARG A 187 -10.36 7.86 15.74
N GLN A 188 -9.24 7.40 16.33
CA GLN A 188 -8.25 8.26 16.96
C GLN A 188 -7.72 9.31 15.98
N TRP A 189 -7.44 8.90 14.74
CA TRP A 189 -6.88 9.76 13.70
C TRP A 189 -7.94 10.35 12.76
N LYS A 190 -9.23 10.17 13.07
CA LYS A 190 -10.37 10.64 12.27
C LYS A 190 -10.27 10.23 10.80
N LEU A 191 -9.96 8.97 10.56
CA LEU A 191 -9.85 8.38 9.23
C LEU A 191 -11.15 7.65 8.87
N LEU A 192 -11.68 7.91 7.68
CA LEU A 192 -12.80 7.18 7.13
C LEU A 192 -12.33 6.07 6.20
N PRO A 193 -12.77 4.82 6.43
CA PRO A 193 -12.44 3.67 5.59
C PRO A 193 -13.39 3.55 4.40
N PHE A 194 -12.80 3.31 3.23
CA PHE A 194 -13.48 3.03 1.97
C PHE A 194 -12.96 1.70 1.40
N PHE A 195 -13.85 0.93 0.82
CA PHE A 195 -13.57 -0.41 0.33
C PHE A 195 -13.84 -0.52 -1.17
N PRO A 196 -13.28 -1.52 -1.87
CA PRO A 196 -13.63 -1.78 -3.26
C PRO A 196 -15.14 -1.87 -3.46
N SER A 197 -15.67 -1.19 -4.49
CA SER A 197 -17.08 -1.26 -4.84
C SER A 197 -17.42 -2.51 -5.67
N LEU A 198 -16.42 -3.12 -6.32
CA LEU A 198 -16.58 -4.32 -7.13
C LEU A 198 -16.72 -5.56 -6.25
N PRO A 199 -17.71 -6.43 -6.47
CA PRO A 199 -17.79 -7.72 -5.81
C PRO A 199 -16.58 -8.61 -6.13
N ALA A 200 -16.08 -9.34 -5.14
CA ALA A 200 -14.89 -10.16 -5.26
C ALA A 200 -14.88 -11.16 -6.44
N PRO A 201 -16.00 -11.81 -6.83
CA PRO A 201 -16.02 -12.70 -7.99
C PRO A 201 -15.72 -12.01 -9.34
N GLN A 202 -15.90 -10.68 -9.41
CA GLN A 202 -15.62 -9.89 -10.61
C GLN A 202 -14.20 -9.32 -10.63
N GLU A 203 -13.46 -9.42 -9.53
CA GLU A 203 -12.07 -8.96 -9.46
C GLU A 203 -11.14 -9.97 -10.14
N THR A 204 -10.05 -9.47 -10.69
CA THR A 204 -8.98 -10.24 -11.32
C THR A 204 -7.82 -10.51 -10.37
N GLY A 205 -6.79 -11.20 -10.86
CA GLY A 205 -5.54 -11.39 -10.14
C GLY A 205 -5.67 -12.12 -8.82
N GLY A 206 -4.99 -11.63 -7.79
CA GLY A 206 -4.89 -12.29 -6.50
C GLY A 206 -6.15 -12.22 -5.63
N ARG A 207 -7.13 -11.40 -6.01
CA ARG A 207 -8.37 -11.15 -5.25
C ARG A 207 -8.13 -10.88 -3.77
N ARG A 208 -7.11 -10.08 -3.47
CA ARG A 208 -6.81 -9.63 -2.12
C ARG A 208 -7.60 -8.37 -1.80
N GLY A 209 -8.11 -8.25 -0.59
CA GLY A 209 -8.85 -7.08 -0.16
C GLY A 209 -7.94 -5.87 0.06
N CYS A 210 -8.52 -4.68 0.10
CA CYS A 210 -7.84 -3.47 0.51
C CYS A 210 -8.80 -2.48 1.16
N VAL A 211 -8.26 -1.52 1.88
CA VAL A 211 -9.00 -0.36 2.39
C VAL A 211 -8.29 0.92 1.98
N ALA A 212 -9.04 1.90 1.50
CA ALA A 212 -8.56 3.25 1.32
C ALA A 212 -9.01 4.11 2.52
N LEU A 213 -8.08 4.84 3.13
CA LEU A 213 -8.30 5.68 4.29
C LEU A 213 -8.01 7.14 3.93
N ALA A 214 -8.86 8.05 4.37
CA ALA A 214 -8.63 9.47 4.25
C ALA A 214 -9.10 10.21 5.50
N PRO A 215 -8.45 11.33 5.89
CA PRO A 215 -8.94 12.19 6.94
C PRO A 215 -10.35 12.69 6.67
N GLU A 216 -11.18 12.73 7.72
CA GLU A 216 -12.54 13.27 7.65
C GLU A 216 -12.56 14.70 7.08
N GLY A 217 -13.58 15.03 6.27
CA GLY A 217 -13.74 16.31 5.61
C GLY A 217 -13.31 16.26 4.15
N ARG A 218 -12.64 17.30 3.65
CA ARG A 218 -12.31 17.48 2.23
C ARG A 218 -11.66 16.24 1.56
N MET A 219 -10.81 15.53 2.29
CA MET A 219 -10.14 14.35 1.75
C MET A 219 -11.11 13.19 1.57
N SER A 220 -11.88 12.85 2.61
CA SER A 220 -12.86 11.77 2.54
C SER A 220 -14.05 12.10 1.63
N ASP A 221 -14.44 13.38 1.51
CA ASP A 221 -15.51 13.78 0.60
C ASP A 221 -15.15 13.48 -0.86
N LYS A 222 -13.91 13.73 -1.26
CA LYS A 222 -13.41 13.33 -2.59
C LYS A 222 -13.39 11.80 -2.79
N LEU A 223 -13.08 11.02 -1.76
CA LEU A 223 -13.16 9.56 -1.86
C LEU A 223 -14.60 9.07 -2.05
N ARG A 224 -15.60 9.75 -1.47
CA ARG A 224 -17.03 9.44 -1.68
C ARG A 224 -17.46 9.59 -3.14
N GLU A 225 -16.80 10.47 -3.90
CA GLU A 225 -17.08 10.69 -5.32
C GLU A 225 -16.44 9.59 -6.21
N CYS A 226 -15.48 8.82 -5.70
CA CYS A 226 -14.83 7.74 -6.43
C CYS A 226 -15.75 6.51 -6.55
N LYS A 227 -16.33 6.29 -7.74
CA LYS A 227 -17.26 5.18 -7.99
C LYS A 227 -16.66 3.78 -7.80
N SER A 228 -15.33 3.67 -7.84
CA SER A 228 -14.60 2.42 -7.56
C SER A 228 -14.51 2.08 -6.08
N LEU A 229 -14.96 2.98 -5.20
CA LEU A 229 -14.96 2.82 -3.76
C LEU A 229 -16.39 2.87 -3.19
N ARG A 230 -16.59 2.23 -2.04
CA ARG A 230 -17.79 2.31 -1.22
C ARG A 230 -17.45 2.43 0.26
N ILE A 231 -18.32 2.99 1.05
CA ILE A 231 -18.25 2.94 2.52
C ILE A 231 -18.79 1.58 2.97
N ALA A 232 -18.28 1.04 4.09
CA ALA A 232 -18.91 -0.12 4.70
C ALA A 232 -20.39 0.22 5.06
N GLN A 233 -21.30 -0.65 4.69
CA GLN A 233 -22.68 -0.58 5.19
C GLN A 233 -22.66 -1.10 6.64
N GLU A 234 -23.24 -0.36 7.55
CA GLU A 234 -23.46 -0.76 8.93
C GLU A 234 -24.35 -2.03 9.03
#